data_08662b6599361df6adb5e19dd6fcb428
#
_entry.id   08662b6599361df6adb5e19dd6fcb428
#
_cell.length_a   1.000
_cell.length_b   1.000
_cell.length_c   1.000
_cell.angle_alpha   90.00
_cell.angle_beta   90.00
_cell.angle_gamma   90.00
#
_symmetry.space_group_name_H-M   'P 1'
#
loop_
_entity.id
_entity.type
_entity.pdbx_description
1 polymer ?
#
loop_
_entity_poly.entity_id
_entity_poly.type
_entity_poly.pdbx_seq_one_letter_code
_entity_poly.pdbx_strand_id
1 'polypeptide(L)'
;MIDNTCGFERMTFMDGFSGYNQIKMHPEDERHTSFRTPFGVYCYTVMPFGLKNAGATYQRAMMKIFQDMQHKMVECYVDDLAVKSKRKEDHLQDLREVFLRLRKHKLRLNPLKCFFGVSSGKFLGFIVRKGGIELDPTKVKAILEMPSPRTLRELKGLQGRLVYIQRFISNLSRKCRPFSRLMKKGVDFV
;
A
#
# COMPACT_ATOMS: atom_id res chain seq x y z
N MET A 1 3.45 -4.83 9.31
CA MET A 1 3.97 -4.80 7.94
C MET A 1 5.07 -3.74 7.79
N ILE A 2 4.78 -2.46 7.86
CA ILE A 2 5.79 -1.40 7.71
C ILE A 2 6.93 -1.52 8.73
N ASP A 3 6.63 -1.81 9.99
CA ASP A 3 7.63 -2.01 11.04
C ASP A 3 8.55 -3.21 10.77
N ASN A 4 8.03 -4.19 10.04
CA ASN A 4 8.80 -5.35 9.63
C ASN A 4 9.74 -5.07 8.45
N THR A 5 9.68 -3.89 7.83
CA THR A 5 10.58 -3.51 6.73
C THR A 5 11.79 -2.71 7.19
N CYS A 6 11.82 -2.18 8.41
CA CYS A 6 13.00 -1.52 8.96
C CYS A 6 14.00 -2.51 9.59
N GLY A 7 15.24 -2.09 9.77
CA GLY A 7 16.29 -2.94 10.34
C GLY A 7 17.04 -3.80 9.32
N PHE A 8 16.81 -3.61 8.03
CA PHE A 8 17.46 -4.34 6.93
C PHE A 8 18.44 -3.44 6.17
N GLU A 9 19.55 -4.00 5.70
CA GLU A 9 20.60 -3.23 5.02
C GLU A 9 20.31 -2.99 3.54
N ARG A 10 19.63 -3.94 2.91
CA ARG A 10 19.24 -3.84 1.50
C ARG A 10 17.77 -4.19 1.34
N MET A 11 17.14 -3.45 0.45
CA MET A 11 15.74 -3.62 0.12
C MET A 11 15.54 -3.46 -1.39
N THR A 12 14.55 -4.15 -1.91
CA THR A 12 14.06 -3.98 -3.27
C THR A 12 12.56 -3.76 -3.20
N PHE A 13 12.10 -2.67 -3.82
CA PHE A 13 10.68 -2.34 -3.90
C PHE A 13 10.20 -2.60 -5.32
N MET A 14 9.15 -3.38 -5.45
CA MET A 14 8.59 -3.81 -6.73
C MET A 14 7.09 -3.56 -6.74
N ASP A 15 6.57 -3.22 -7.92
CA ASP A 15 5.16 -2.94 -8.18
C ASP A 15 4.60 -4.00 -9.14
N GLY A 16 3.44 -4.55 -8.83
CA GLY A 16 2.74 -5.51 -9.68
C GLY A 16 2.21 -4.85 -10.96
N PHE A 17 2.46 -5.46 -12.12
CA PHE A 17 1.92 -4.95 -13.37
C PHE A 17 0.44 -5.27 -13.49
N SER A 18 -0.45 -4.27 -13.29
CA SER A 18 -1.91 -4.46 -13.35
C SER A 18 -2.36 -5.65 -12.49
N GLY A 19 -1.95 -5.68 -11.21
CA GLY A 19 -1.99 -6.86 -10.35
C GLY A 19 -3.34 -7.59 -10.35
N TYR A 20 -4.45 -6.87 -10.23
CA TYR A 20 -5.78 -7.48 -10.24
C TYR A 20 -6.06 -8.27 -11.52
N ASN A 21 -5.67 -7.75 -12.67
CA ASN A 21 -5.86 -8.41 -13.96
C ASN A 21 -5.02 -9.70 -14.14
N GLN A 22 -4.12 -9.99 -13.21
CA GLN A 22 -3.35 -11.23 -13.21
C GLN A 22 -4.07 -12.39 -12.51
N ILE A 23 -5.16 -12.10 -11.81
CA ILE A 23 -6.01 -13.09 -11.14
C ILE A 23 -7.20 -13.42 -12.05
N LYS A 24 -7.37 -14.69 -12.39
CA LYS A 24 -8.53 -15.16 -13.16
C LYS A 24 -9.80 -15.08 -12.34
N MET A 25 -10.90 -14.71 -12.99
CA MET A 25 -12.24 -14.83 -12.43
C MET A 25 -12.64 -16.30 -12.34
N HIS A 26 -13.49 -16.62 -11.37
CA HIS A 26 -14.19 -17.91 -11.40
C HIS A 26 -15.22 -17.86 -12.55
N PRO A 27 -15.35 -18.93 -13.37
CA PRO A 27 -16.24 -18.91 -14.54
C PRO A 27 -17.69 -18.51 -14.22
N GLU A 28 -18.20 -18.91 -13.07
CA GLU A 28 -19.56 -18.54 -12.63
C GLU A 28 -19.71 -17.06 -12.28
N ASP A 29 -18.60 -16.41 -11.90
CA ASP A 29 -18.58 -14.99 -11.51
C ASP A 29 -18.36 -14.04 -12.69
N GLU A 30 -17.86 -14.54 -13.84
CA GLU A 30 -17.56 -13.71 -15.01
C GLU A 30 -18.78 -12.90 -15.47
N ARG A 31 -19.96 -13.52 -15.52
CA ARG A 31 -21.23 -12.89 -15.90
C ARG A 31 -21.61 -11.67 -15.04
N HIS A 32 -21.18 -11.64 -13.77
CA HIS A 32 -21.47 -10.53 -12.85
C HIS A 32 -20.63 -9.28 -13.14
N THR A 33 -19.65 -9.38 -14.03
CA THR A 33 -18.83 -8.27 -14.50
C THR A 33 -19.23 -7.77 -15.87
N SER A 34 -20.40 -8.20 -16.37
CA SER A 34 -20.86 -7.90 -17.73
C SER A 34 -21.12 -6.41 -17.93
N PHE A 35 -20.74 -5.92 -19.10
CA PHE A 35 -20.98 -4.56 -19.56
C PHE A 35 -21.38 -4.54 -21.04
N ARG A 36 -22.19 -3.54 -21.40
CA ARG A 36 -22.68 -3.38 -22.78
C ARG A 36 -21.80 -2.42 -23.56
N THR A 37 -21.52 -2.78 -24.81
CA THR A 37 -20.85 -1.93 -25.79
C THR A 37 -21.71 -1.81 -27.05
N PRO A 38 -21.38 -0.91 -27.99
CA PRO A 38 -22.05 -0.89 -29.31
C PRO A 38 -21.93 -2.21 -30.10
N PHE A 39 -20.92 -3.04 -29.79
CA PHE A 39 -20.63 -4.29 -30.48
C PHE A 39 -21.18 -5.53 -29.79
N GLY A 40 -21.77 -5.39 -28.58
CA GLY A 40 -22.32 -6.50 -27.83
C GLY A 40 -22.10 -6.41 -26.32
N VAL A 41 -22.42 -7.50 -25.62
CA VAL A 41 -22.21 -7.64 -24.18
C VAL A 41 -20.92 -8.43 -23.94
N TYR A 42 -20.07 -7.91 -23.09
CA TYR A 42 -18.78 -8.51 -22.70
C TYR A 42 -18.72 -8.68 -21.19
N CYS A 43 -17.89 -9.60 -20.73
CA CYS A 43 -17.56 -9.78 -19.32
C CYS A 43 -16.03 -9.94 -19.14
N TYR A 44 -15.56 -9.75 -17.92
CA TYR A 44 -14.15 -9.94 -17.62
C TYR A 44 -13.85 -11.39 -17.26
N THR A 45 -12.84 -11.97 -17.89
CA THR A 45 -12.27 -13.29 -17.55
C THR A 45 -11.18 -13.21 -16.51
N VAL A 46 -10.74 -11.97 -16.18
CA VAL A 46 -9.78 -11.65 -15.13
C VAL A 46 -10.38 -10.63 -14.19
N MET A 47 -9.90 -10.55 -12.96
CA MET A 47 -10.43 -9.65 -11.96
C MET A 47 -10.23 -8.18 -12.36
N PRO A 48 -11.30 -7.43 -12.67
CA PRO A 48 -11.20 -6.02 -13.07
C PRO A 48 -11.04 -5.10 -11.86
N PHE A 49 -10.62 -3.87 -12.14
CA PHE A 49 -10.69 -2.79 -11.16
C PHE A 49 -12.16 -2.44 -10.87
N GLY A 50 -12.44 -2.01 -9.63
CA GLY A 50 -13.77 -1.56 -9.20
C GLY A 50 -14.58 -2.60 -8.41
N LEU A 51 -14.17 -3.86 -8.38
CA LEU A 51 -14.81 -4.85 -7.51
C LEU A 51 -14.45 -4.56 -6.04
N LYS A 52 -15.46 -4.53 -5.16
CA LYS A 52 -15.29 -4.23 -3.73
C LYS A 52 -14.34 -5.19 -3.00
N ASN A 53 -14.31 -6.45 -3.42
CA ASN A 53 -13.47 -7.51 -2.84
C ASN A 53 -12.14 -7.75 -3.58
N ALA A 54 -11.85 -7.03 -4.67
CA ALA A 54 -10.64 -7.23 -5.47
C ALA A 54 -9.37 -7.13 -4.63
N GLY A 55 -9.20 -6.06 -3.85
CA GLY A 55 -8.04 -5.85 -2.98
C GLY A 55 -7.83 -6.98 -1.97
N ALA A 56 -8.89 -7.42 -1.30
CA ALA A 56 -8.82 -8.51 -0.33
C ALA A 56 -8.50 -9.86 -0.99
N THR A 57 -9.04 -10.12 -2.17
CA THR A 57 -8.79 -11.34 -2.94
C THR A 57 -7.35 -11.40 -3.42
N TYR A 58 -6.83 -10.29 -3.98
CA TYR A 58 -5.45 -10.18 -4.41
C TYR A 58 -4.48 -10.32 -3.23
N GLN A 59 -4.76 -9.63 -2.12
CA GLN A 59 -3.94 -9.75 -0.91
C GLN A 59 -3.85 -11.18 -0.40
N ARG A 60 -4.97 -11.92 -0.38
CA ARG A 60 -4.98 -13.35 0.00
C ARG A 60 -4.14 -14.21 -0.95
N ALA A 61 -4.20 -13.94 -2.25
CA ALA A 61 -3.37 -14.64 -3.25
C ALA A 61 -1.88 -14.38 -2.98
N MET A 62 -1.48 -13.12 -2.78
CA MET A 62 -0.10 -12.75 -2.49
C MET A 62 0.40 -13.36 -1.18
N MET A 63 -0.42 -13.33 -0.13
CA MET A 63 -0.09 -13.99 1.15
C MET A 63 0.13 -15.49 0.99
N LYS A 64 -0.67 -16.16 0.17
CA LYS A 64 -0.51 -17.61 -0.09
C LYS A 64 0.73 -17.90 -0.93
N ILE A 65 1.01 -17.07 -1.94
CA ILE A 65 2.18 -17.23 -2.82
C ILE A 65 3.50 -17.08 -2.03
N PHE A 66 3.55 -16.14 -1.10
CA PHE A 66 4.75 -15.83 -0.31
C PHE A 66 4.68 -16.30 1.15
N GLN A 67 3.79 -17.25 1.48
CA GLN A 67 3.50 -17.65 2.86
C GLN A 67 4.74 -18.02 3.69
N ASP A 68 5.69 -18.74 3.12
CA ASP A 68 6.94 -19.18 3.77
C ASP A 68 8.02 -18.09 3.84
N MET A 69 7.91 -17.04 2.99
CA MET A 69 8.85 -15.93 2.86
C MET A 69 8.38 -14.68 3.59
N GLN A 70 7.08 -14.59 3.89
CA GLN A 70 6.47 -13.41 4.49
C GLN A 70 7.02 -13.14 5.89
N HIS A 71 7.22 -11.86 6.21
CA HIS A 71 7.85 -11.35 7.44
C HIS A 71 9.31 -11.74 7.63
N LYS A 72 9.86 -12.64 6.83
CA LYS A 72 11.29 -12.99 6.80
C LYS A 72 12.04 -12.08 5.83
N MET A 73 11.84 -12.32 4.54
CA MET A 73 12.50 -11.59 3.46
C MET A 73 11.53 -10.82 2.55
N VAL A 74 10.21 -11.03 2.69
CA VAL A 74 9.18 -10.40 1.85
C VAL A 74 8.10 -9.76 2.71
N GLU A 75 7.70 -8.54 2.34
CA GLU A 75 6.44 -7.93 2.74
C GLU A 75 5.64 -7.60 1.48
N CYS A 76 4.37 -7.95 1.46
CA CYS A 76 3.50 -7.65 0.33
C CYS A 76 2.19 -7.01 0.79
N TYR A 77 1.81 -5.95 0.11
CA TYR A 77 0.54 -5.25 0.32
C TYR A 77 -0.06 -4.88 -1.03
N VAL A 78 -1.08 -5.63 -1.43
CA VAL A 78 -1.68 -5.51 -2.75
C VAL A 78 -0.57 -5.56 -3.82
N ASP A 79 -0.40 -4.55 -4.66
CA ASP A 79 0.59 -4.50 -5.73
C ASP A 79 2.02 -4.19 -5.25
N ASP A 80 2.17 -3.65 -4.03
CA ASP A 80 3.48 -3.29 -3.46
C ASP A 80 4.16 -4.51 -2.84
N LEU A 81 5.34 -4.84 -3.33
CA LEU A 81 6.19 -5.93 -2.85
C LEU A 81 7.54 -5.39 -2.40
N ALA A 82 7.90 -5.61 -1.15
CA ALA A 82 9.22 -5.28 -0.61
C ALA A 82 10.01 -6.55 -0.29
N VAL A 83 11.16 -6.71 -0.92
CA VAL A 83 12.17 -7.73 -0.56
C VAL A 83 13.21 -7.06 0.32
N LYS A 84 13.57 -7.70 1.43
CA LYS A 84 14.43 -7.12 2.47
C LYS A 84 15.47 -8.14 2.95
N SER A 85 16.71 -7.71 3.09
CA SER A 85 17.82 -8.56 3.51
C SER A 85 18.59 -7.94 4.67
N LYS A 86 18.91 -8.73 5.69
CA LYS A 86 19.64 -8.25 6.88
C LYS A 86 21.04 -7.78 6.53
N ARG A 87 21.70 -8.46 5.60
CA ARG A 87 23.03 -8.12 5.09
C ARG A 87 22.95 -7.87 3.60
N LYS A 88 23.77 -6.96 3.10
CA LYS A 88 23.80 -6.60 1.68
C LYS A 88 24.23 -7.76 0.78
N GLU A 89 25.09 -8.63 1.30
CA GLU A 89 25.63 -9.79 0.58
C GLU A 89 24.55 -10.82 0.26
N ASP A 90 23.56 -11.00 1.14
CA ASP A 90 22.50 -11.99 1.01
C ASP A 90 21.41 -11.55 0.02
N HIS A 91 21.38 -10.25 -0.33
CA HIS A 91 20.23 -9.65 -1.04
C HIS A 91 20.01 -10.24 -2.44
N LEU A 92 21.07 -10.57 -3.16
CA LEU A 92 20.93 -11.16 -4.50
C LEU A 92 20.32 -12.57 -4.44
N GLN A 93 20.69 -13.36 -3.40
CA GLN A 93 20.11 -14.67 -3.20
C GLN A 93 18.65 -14.59 -2.82
N ASP A 94 18.30 -13.74 -1.85
CA ASP A 94 16.91 -13.49 -1.44
C ASP A 94 16.04 -13.04 -2.64
N LEU A 95 16.57 -12.12 -3.43
CA LEU A 95 15.89 -11.62 -4.62
C LEU A 95 15.69 -12.71 -5.68
N ARG A 96 16.67 -13.59 -5.87
CA ARG A 96 16.57 -14.74 -6.77
C ARG A 96 15.44 -15.67 -6.36
N GLU A 97 15.32 -15.97 -5.07
CA GLU A 97 14.24 -16.82 -4.56
C GLU A 97 12.86 -16.20 -4.80
N VAL A 98 12.74 -14.89 -4.59
CA VAL A 98 11.49 -14.16 -4.86
C VAL A 98 11.16 -14.19 -6.35
N PHE A 99 12.12 -13.97 -7.25
CA PHE A 99 11.90 -14.07 -8.70
C PHE A 99 11.51 -15.46 -9.17
N LEU A 100 12.09 -16.52 -8.59
CA LEU A 100 11.68 -17.88 -8.89
C LEU A 100 10.23 -18.13 -8.48
N ARG A 101 9.82 -17.58 -7.33
CA ARG A 101 8.42 -17.64 -6.86
C ARG A 101 7.48 -16.89 -7.80
N LEU A 102 7.82 -15.67 -8.20
CA LEU A 102 7.04 -14.88 -9.16
C LEU A 102 6.89 -15.62 -10.50
N ARG A 103 7.97 -16.22 -11.03
CA ARG A 103 7.93 -17.01 -12.26
C ARG A 103 7.04 -18.25 -12.13
N LYS A 104 7.15 -18.99 -11.01
CA LYS A 104 6.32 -20.16 -10.74
C LYS A 104 4.83 -19.84 -10.82
N HIS A 105 4.44 -18.67 -10.31
CA HIS A 105 3.03 -18.21 -10.32
C HIS A 105 2.69 -17.30 -11.50
N LYS A 106 3.61 -17.11 -12.46
CA LYS A 106 3.44 -16.29 -13.67
C LYS A 106 3.08 -14.83 -13.36
N LEU A 107 3.49 -14.32 -12.20
CA LEU A 107 3.28 -12.93 -11.80
C LEU A 107 4.24 -12.00 -12.56
N ARG A 108 3.69 -10.88 -13.04
CA ARG A 108 4.43 -9.84 -13.77
C ARG A 108 4.58 -8.61 -12.90
N LEU A 109 5.76 -8.01 -12.99
CA LEU A 109 6.10 -6.76 -12.32
C LEU A 109 6.17 -5.63 -13.34
N ASN A 110 6.05 -4.38 -12.86
CA ASN A 110 6.29 -3.19 -13.65
C ASN A 110 7.74 -2.71 -13.45
N PRO A 111 8.67 -2.96 -14.41
CA PRO A 111 10.08 -2.63 -14.21
C PRO A 111 10.32 -1.12 -13.98
N LEU A 112 9.47 -0.27 -14.56
CA LEU A 112 9.61 1.20 -14.46
C LEU A 112 9.30 1.75 -13.07
N LYS A 113 8.64 0.94 -12.23
CA LYS A 113 8.30 1.30 -10.85
C LYS A 113 9.09 0.49 -9.81
N CYS A 114 10.05 -0.30 -10.24
CA CYS A 114 10.86 -1.13 -9.35
C CYS A 114 12.18 -0.44 -8.99
N PHE A 115 12.57 -0.54 -7.72
CA PHE A 115 13.83 -0.02 -7.20
C PHE A 115 14.60 -1.16 -6.55
N PHE A 116 15.74 -1.53 -7.12
CA PHE A 116 16.51 -2.71 -6.72
C PHE A 116 17.71 -2.35 -5.85
N GLY A 117 17.96 -3.17 -4.81
CA GLY A 117 19.17 -3.13 -4.01
C GLY A 117 19.45 -1.79 -3.31
N VAL A 118 18.41 -1.08 -2.90
CA VAL A 118 18.52 0.23 -2.24
C VAL A 118 18.67 0.09 -0.73
N SER A 119 19.27 1.09 -0.07
CA SER A 119 19.38 1.17 1.40
C SER A 119 18.17 1.84 2.05
N SER A 120 17.36 2.53 1.25
CA SER A 120 16.11 3.17 1.67
C SER A 120 15.15 3.27 0.49
N GLY A 121 13.84 3.32 0.77
CA GLY A 121 12.84 3.51 -0.26
C GLY A 121 11.47 3.84 0.28
N LYS A 122 10.58 4.25 -0.60
CA LYS A 122 9.18 4.51 -0.25
C LYS A 122 8.40 3.20 -0.26
N PHE A 123 7.73 2.92 0.85
CA PHE A 123 6.83 1.78 0.99
C PHE A 123 5.59 2.20 1.78
N LEU A 124 4.41 1.99 1.20
CA LEU A 124 3.12 2.36 1.80
C LEU A 124 3.05 3.83 2.28
N GLY A 125 3.69 4.73 1.53
CA GLY A 125 3.68 6.17 1.82
C GLY A 125 4.71 6.64 2.86
N PHE A 126 5.54 5.75 3.38
CA PHE A 126 6.63 6.07 4.32
C PHE A 126 7.99 5.82 3.67
N ILE A 127 9.01 6.46 4.21
CA ILE A 127 10.40 6.18 3.87
C ILE A 127 10.92 5.15 4.87
N VAL A 128 11.33 3.99 4.36
CA VAL A 128 11.89 2.90 5.16
C VAL A 128 13.39 2.84 4.97
N ARG A 129 14.14 2.70 6.07
CA ARG A 129 15.60 2.51 6.09
C ARG A 129 16.00 1.55 7.22
N LYS A 130 17.28 1.17 7.24
CA LYS A 130 17.83 0.33 8.31
C LYS A 130 17.58 0.92 9.71
N GLY A 131 17.76 2.24 9.87
CA GLY A 131 17.59 2.94 11.15
C GLY A 131 16.14 3.16 11.58
N GLY A 132 15.15 2.89 10.75
CA GLY A 132 13.74 3.10 11.10
C GLY A 132 12.86 3.55 9.95
N ILE A 133 11.73 4.12 10.32
CA ILE A 133 10.69 4.60 9.40
C ILE A 133 10.58 6.11 9.57
N GLU A 134 10.51 6.81 8.45
CA GLU A 134 10.36 8.27 8.40
C GLU A 134 9.12 8.65 7.59
N LEU A 135 8.59 9.83 7.88
CA LEU A 135 7.54 10.43 7.06
C LEU A 135 8.11 10.92 5.72
N ASP A 136 7.33 10.79 4.66
CA ASP A 136 7.63 11.47 3.41
C ASP A 136 7.55 12.99 3.63
N PRO A 137 8.65 13.75 3.40
CA PRO A 137 8.68 15.21 3.59
C PRO A 137 7.58 15.92 2.80
N THR A 138 7.20 15.41 1.63
CA THR A 138 6.12 15.99 0.81
C THR A 138 4.76 15.91 1.51
N LYS A 139 4.52 14.84 2.27
CA LYS A 139 3.28 14.66 3.05
C LYS A 139 3.26 15.59 4.27
N VAL A 140 4.41 15.75 4.93
CA VAL A 140 4.56 16.70 6.05
C VAL A 140 4.32 18.12 5.55
N LYS A 141 4.97 18.52 4.46
CA LYS A 141 4.80 19.83 3.85
C LYS A 141 3.34 20.11 3.49
N ALA A 142 2.66 19.15 2.87
CA ALA A 142 1.25 19.26 2.51
C ALA A 142 0.29 19.46 3.71
N ILE A 143 0.72 19.06 4.92
CA ILE A 143 -0.04 19.32 6.17
C ILE A 143 0.30 20.71 6.72
N LEU A 144 1.57 21.08 6.72
CA LEU A 144 2.03 22.39 7.24
C LEU A 144 1.53 23.56 6.40
N GLU A 145 1.40 23.38 5.10
CA GLU A 145 0.90 24.40 4.16
C GLU A 145 -0.65 24.45 4.08
N MET A 146 -1.34 23.60 4.83
CA MET A 146 -2.81 23.68 4.88
C MET A 146 -3.26 24.97 5.55
N PRO A 147 -4.20 25.71 4.95
CA PRO A 147 -4.85 26.82 5.63
C PRO A 147 -5.64 26.31 6.85
N SER A 148 -5.82 27.17 7.83
CA SER A 148 -6.65 26.87 8.99
C SER A 148 -8.07 26.49 8.53
N PRO A 149 -8.64 25.37 9.01
CA PRO A 149 -9.96 24.91 8.58
C PRO A 149 -11.05 25.89 9.01
N ARG A 150 -11.86 26.31 8.05
CA ARG A 150 -13.02 27.22 8.27
C ARG A 150 -14.35 26.50 8.23
N THR A 151 -14.36 25.23 7.85
CA THR A 151 -15.56 24.39 7.74
C THR A 151 -15.34 23.03 8.38
N LEU A 152 -16.43 22.39 8.81
CA LEU A 152 -16.39 21.03 9.35
C LEU A 152 -15.78 20.02 8.35
N ARG A 153 -16.00 20.21 7.05
CA ARG A 153 -15.43 19.37 5.99
C ARG A 153 -13.91 19.49 5.94
N GLU A 154 -13.39 20.70 6.02
CA GLU A 154 -11.94 20.98 6.03
C GLU A 154 -11.30 20.44 7.30
N LEU A 155 -11.95 20.60 8.47
CA LEU A 155 -11.49 20.03 9.73
C LEU A 155 -11.39 18.50 9.67
N LYS A 156 -12.40 17.82 9.11
CA LYS A 156 -12.33 16.36 8.87
C LYS A 156 -11.18 16.00 7.94
N GLY A 157 -10.92 16.79 6.91
CA GLY A 157 -9.79 16.63 5.99
C GLY A 157 -8.44 16.74 6.71
N LEU A 158 -8.27 17.75 7.57
CA LEU A 158 -7.07 17.92 8.40
C LEU A 158 -6.89 16.71 9.34
N GLN A 159 -7.94 16.30 10.02
CA GLN A 159 -7.86 15.15 10.93
C GLN A 159 -7.49 13.85 10.21
N GLY A 160 -8.04 13.59 9.03
CA GLY A 160 -7.66 12.43 8.21
C GLY A 160 -6.16 12.42 7.89
N ARG A 161 -5.56 13.58 7.59
CA ARG A 161 -4.11 13.69 7.36
C ARG A 161 -3.30 13.51 8.64
N LEU A 162 -3.77 14.02 9.78
CA LEU A 162 -3.12 13.84 11.08
C LEU A 162 -3.14 12.36 11.54
N VAL A 163 -4.23 11.64 11.28
CA VAL A 163 -4.31 10.20 11.55
C VAL A 163 -3.25 9.42 10.77
N TYR A 164 -2.98 9.81 9.53
CA TYR A 164 -1.94 9.18 8.72
C TYR A 164 -0.54 9.29 9.36
N ILE A 165 -0.22 10.43 10.00
CA ILE A 165 1.07 10.65 10.65
C ILE A 165 1.06 10.41 12.15
N GLN A 166 -0.04 9.86 12.71
CA GLN A 166 -0.26 9.73 14.15
C GLN A 166 0.86 9.02 14.90
N ARG A 167 1.51 8.03 14.27
CA ARG A 167 2.61 7.27 14.87
C ARG A 167 3.86 8.11 15.20
N PHE A 168 3.99 9.28 14.56
CA PHE A 168 5.12 10.21 14.76
C PHE A 168 4.77 11.38 15.67
N ILE A 169 3.52 11.47 16.14
CA ILE A 169 3.05 12.55 17.01
C ILE A 169 2.62 11.96 18.34
N SER A 170 3.40 12.26 19.37
CA SER A 170 3.05 11.85 20.73
C SER A 170 1.75 12.54 21.20
N ASN A 171 0.87 11.75 21.82
CA ASN A 171 -0.40 12.24 22.41
C ASN A 171 -1.31 12.98 21.41
N LEU A 172 -1.36 12.53 20.13
CA LEU A 172 -2.18 13.16 19.09
C LEU A 172 -3.65 13.30 19.53
N SER A 173 -4.23 12.28 20.14
CA SER A 173 -5.62 12.32 20.63
C SER A 173 -5.87 13.48 21.59
N ARG A 174 -4.95 13.76 22.53
CA ARG A 174 -5.05 14.89 23.45
C ARG A 174 -4.94 16.22 22.71
N LYS A 175 -4.01 16.33 21.77
CA LYS A 175 -3.81 17.53 20.94
C LYS A 175 -5.02 17.81 20.04
N CYS A 176 -5.69 16.77 19.55
CA CYS A 176 -6.87 16.90 18.69
C CYS A 176 -8.19 17.02 19.47
N ARG A 177 -8.18 16.97 20.81
CA ARG A 177 -9.40 17.07 21.63
C ARG A 177 -10.26 18.33 21.37
N PRO A 178 -9.69 19.54 21.19
CA PRO A 178 -10.46 20.71 20.82
C PRO A 178 -11.22 20.51 19.48
N PHE A 179 -10.54 19.97 18.46
CA PHE A 179 -11.16 19.69 17.16
C PHE A 179 -12.28 18.67 17.22
N SER A 180 -12.13 17.65 18.07
CA SER A 180 -13.16 16.62 18.27
C SER A 180 -14.44 17.19 18.87
N ARG A 181 -14.36 18.28 19.64
CA ARG A 181 -15.55 18.97 20.18
C ARG A 181 -16.33 19.68 19.06
N LEU A 182 -15.64 20.33 18.13
CA LEU A 182 -16.24 21.03 16.99
C LEU A 182 -16.92 20.07 15.98
N MET A 183 -16.63 18.77 16.07
CA MET A 183 -17.25 17.77 15.18
C MET A 183 -18.56 17.18 15.73
N LYS A 184 -18.96 17.53 16.95
CA LYS A 184 -20.22 17.04 17.52
C LYS A 184 -21.40 17.74 16.84
N LYS A 185 -22.53 17.00 16.70
CA LYS A 185 -23.78 17.59 16.20
C LYS A 185 -24.26 18.73 17.11
N GLY A 186 -24.68 19.84 16.49
CA GLY A 186 -25.24 20.99 17.24
C GLY A 186 -24.18 21.93 17.81
N VAL A 187 -22.91 21.81 17.43
CA VAL A 187 -21.87 22.77 17.78
C VAL A 187 -21.59 23.64 16.55
N ASP A 188 -21.70 24.94 16.70
CA ASP A 188 -21.35 25.88 15.63
C ASP A 188 -19.84 25.87 15.39
N PHE A 189 -19.48 25.87 14.13
CA PHE A 189 -18.08 25.90 13.71
C PHE A 189 -17.66 27.38 13.60
N VAL A 190 -17.16 27.92 14.72
CA VAL A 190 -16.62 29.28 14.82
C VAL A 190 -15.10 29.21 15.01
#